data_ed085e19fb74fbe1640fcb879f832d68
#
_entry.id   ed085e19fb74fbe1640fcb879f832d68
#
_cell.length_a   1.000
_cell.length_b   1.000
_cell.length_c   1.000
_cell.angle_alpha   90.00
_cell.angle_beta   90.00
_cell.angle_gamma   90.00
#
_symmetry.space_group_name_H-M   'P 1'
#
loop_
_entity.id
_entity.type
_entity.pdbx_description
1 polymer ?
#
loop_
_entity_poly.entity_id
_entity_poly.type
_entity_poly.pdbx_seq_one_letter_code
_entity_poly.pdbx_strand_id
1 'polypeptide(L)' 'LKLASTALYKKGDVVKHKIFGMGRVMAVTKVGKDSKLTINFGGNKRDILSSFVSKI' A
#
# COMPACT_ATOMS: atom_id res chain seq x y z
N LEU A 1 12.88 17.60 4.44
CA LEU A 1 12.32 17.30 4.44
C LEU A 1 11.39 16.84 4.54
N LYS A 2 11.22 16.79 4.37
CA LYS A 2 10.28 16.49 4.37
C LYS A 2 9.51 15.77 4.42
N LEU A 3 9.58 15.65 4.39
CA LEU A 3 8.85 15.12 4.42
C LEU A 3 8.13 14.44 4.39
N ALA A 4 8.62 14.50 4.09
CA ALA A 4 7.94 13.55 3.79
C ALA A 4 6.94 12.70 4.33
N SER A 5 6.67 12.71 4.97
CA SER A 5 5.65 12.06 5.61
C SER A 5 4.53 11.60 4.84
N THR A 6 4.29 12.13 3.77
CA THR A 6 3.06 11.85 3.10
C THR A 6 3.11 10.63 2.25
N ALA A 7 4.19 10.36 1.63
CA ALA A 7 4.28 9.19 0.77
C ALA A 7 4.73 7.99 1.57
N LEU A 8 3.82 7.44 2.34
CA LEU A 8 4.14 6.32 3.19
C LEU A 8 4.46 5.07 2.41
N TYR A 9 3.87 4.92 1.25
CA TYR A 9 4.04 3.72 0.43
C TYR A 9 4.40 4.10 -0.98
N LYS A 10 5.09 3.21 -1.65
CA LYS A 10 5.43 3.41 -3.04
C LYS A 10 5.53 2.07 -3.74
N LYS A 11 5.54 2.10 -5.06
CA LYS A 11 5.65 0.90 -5.87
C LYS A 11 6.88 0.10 -5.45
N GLY A 12 6.68 -1.17 -5.22
CA GLY A 12 7.73 -2.06 -4.82
C GLY A 12 7.80 -2.34 -3.33
N ASP A 13 7.08 -1.56 -2.52
CA ASP A 13 7.08 -1.80 -1.09
C ASP A 13 6.35 -3.09 -0.77
N VAL A 14 6.79 -3.74 0.30
CA VAL A 14 6.11 -4.92 0.80
C VAL A 14 5.30 -4.53 2.02
N VAL A 15 4.04 -4.92 2.01
CA VAL A 15 3.13 -4.58 3.10
C VAL A 15 2.41 -5.83 3.57
N LYS A 16 1.77 -5.73 4.72
CA LYS A 16 1.03 -6.84 5.29
C LYS A 16 -0.40 -6.42 5.53
N HIS A 17 -1.33 -7.24 5.05
CA HIS A 17 -2.75 -7.05 5.28
C HIS A 17 -3.22 -8.06 6.31
N LYS A 18 -4.16 -7.65 7.14
CA LYS A 18 -4.66 -8.48 8.23
C LYS A 18 -5.27 -9.78 7.71
N ILE A 19 -5.96 -9.71 6.59
CA ILE A 19 -6.67 -10.87 6.04
C ILE A 19 -5.88 -11.54 4.92
N PHE A 20 -5.37 -10.75 4.00
CA PHE A 20 -4.72 -11.29 2.81
C PHE A 20 -3.25 -11.60 2.99
N GLY A 21 -2.68 -11.18 4.10
CA GLY A 21 -1.28 -11.46 4.36
C GLY A 21 -0.33 -10.48 3.66
N MET A 22 0.83 -10.97 3.30
CA MET A 22 1.85 -10.12 2.70
C MET A 22 1.61 -9.91 1.22
N GLY A 23 1.88 -8.70 0.76
CA GLY A 23 1.73 -8.37 -0.64
C GLY A 23 2.71 -7.29 -1.03
N ARG A 24 2.84 -7.08 -2.32
CA ARG A 24 3.73 -6.06 -2.86
C ARG A 24 2.90 -4.95 -3.50
N VAL A 25 3.24 -3.71 -3.17
CA VAL A 25 2.57 -2.56 -3.75
C VAL A 25 2.96 -2.42 -5.22
N MET A 26 1.98 -2.43 -6.09
CA MET A 26 2.21 -2.31 -7.52
C MET A 26 1.97 -0.88 -8.00
N ALA A 27 1.07 -0.17 -7.35
CA ALA A 27 0.76 1.20 -7.72
C ALA A 27 0.19 1.93 -6.52
N VAL A 28 0.34 3.22 -6.52
CA VAL A 28 -0.18 4.08 -5.45
C VAL A 28 -0.99 5.20 -6.09
N THR A 29 -2.22 5.36 -5.64
CA THR A 29 -3.09 6.42 -6.11
C THR A 29 -3.55 7.22 -4.91
N LYS A 30 -3.43 8.52 -4.99
CA LYS A 30 -3.84 9.36 -3.90
C LYS A 30 -5.34 9.58 -3.95
N VAL A 31 -6.02 9.37 -2.83
CA VAL A 31 -7.46 9.54 -2.76
C VAL A 31 -7.77 10.35 -1.50
N GLY A 32 -7.99 11.64 -1.70
CA GLY A 32 -8.24 12.51 -0.55
C GLY A 32 -7.06 12.50 0.40
N LYS A 33 -7.32 12.15 1.64
CA LYS A 33 -6.27 12.10 2.66
C LYS A 33 -5.55 10.77 2.70
N ASP A 34 -6.11 9.77 2.03
CA ASP A 34 -5.54 8.43 2.04
C ASP A 34 -4.85 8.12 0.74
N SER A 35 -4.19 7.01 0.71
CA SER A 35 -3.61 6.49 -0.52
C SER A 35 -4.23 5.15 -0.80
N LYS A 36 -4.64 4.95 -2.04
CA LYS A 36 -5.16 3.65 -2.47
C LYS A 36 -4.01 2.89 -3.09
N LEU A 37 -3.74 1.74 -2.56
CA LEU A 37 -2.64 0.91 -2.99
C LEU A 37 -3.17 -0.26 -3.80
N THR A 38 -2.59 -0.47 -4.96
CA THR A 38 -2.85 -1.69 -5.70
C THR A 38 -1.78 -2.67 -5.28
N ILE A 39 -2.19 -3.71 -4.59
CA ILE A 39 -1.26 -4.65 -3.98
C ILE A 39 -1.44 -6.03 -4.58
N ASN A 40 -0.33 -6.65 -4.89
CA ASN A 40 -0.33 -8.01 -5.43
C ASN A 40 -0.12 -8.98 -4.28
N PHE A 41 -1.16 -9.75 -3.98
CA PHE A 41 -1.11 -10.77 -2.93
C PHE A 41 -0.99 -12.14 -3.60
N GLY A 42 0.22 -12.50 -3.95
CA GLY A 42 0.44 -13.83 -4.52
C GLY A 42 -0.23 -14.06 -5.85
N GLY A 43 -0.25 -13.06 -6.70
CA GLY A 43 -0.87 -13.18 -8.01
C GLY A 43 -2.24 -12.54 -8.12
N ASN A 44 -2.83 -12.17 -6.99
CA ASN A 44 -4.13 -11.49 -6.98
C ASN A 44 -3.92 -10.04 -6.61
N LYS A 45 -4.33 -9.15 -7.48
CA LYS A 45 -4.19 -7.71 -7.24
C LYS A 45 -5.45 -7.17 -6.61
N ARG A 46 -5.30 -6.37 -5.59
CA ARG A 46 -6.42 -5.74 -4.91
C ARG A 46 -6.10 -4.30 -4.61
N ASP A 47 -7.13 -3.47 -4.65
CA ASP A 47 -6.99 -2.06 -4.31
C ASP A 47 -7.39 -1.90 -2.85
N ILE A 48 -6.44 -1.49 -2.03
CA ILE A 48 -6.63 -1.39 -0.59
C ILE A 48 -6.11 -0.05 -0.11
N LEU A 49 -6.86 0.59 0.77
CA LEU A 49 -6.42 1.85 1.34
C LEU A 49 -5.23 1.61 2.25
N SER A 50 -4.32 2.55 2.27
CA SER A 50 -3.09 2.41 3.02
C SER A 50 -3.33 2.21 4.52
N SER A 51 -4.45 2.70 5.03
CA SER A 51 -4.75 2.54 6.45
C SER A 51 -5.06 1.11 6.85
N PHE A 52 -5.31 0.24 5.88
CA PHE A 52 -5.63 -1.16 6.17
C PHE A 52 -4.44 -2.09 6.11
N VAL A 53 -3.27 -1.59 5.79
CA VAL A 53 -2.06 -2.40 5.70
C VAL A 53 -0.96 -1.79 6.54
N SER A 54 0.03 -2.61 6.84
CA SER A 54 1.20 -2.16 7.57
C SER A 54 2.44 -2.42 6.75
N LYS A 55 3.41 -1.54 6.85
CA LYS A 55 4.66 -1.73 6.17
C LYS A 55 5.49 -2.77 6.93
N ILE A 56 6.10 -3.67 6.19
CA ILE A 56 6.95 -4.69 6.78
C ILE A 56 8.26 -4.09 7.26
#